data_ee1496be5d3dc104fe857f33c570cb5c
#
_entry.id   ee1496be5d3dc104fe857f33c570cb5c
#
_cell.length_a   1.000
_cell.length_b   1.000
_cell.length_c   1.000
_cell.angle_alpha   90.00
_cell.angle_beta   90.00
_cell.angle_gamma   90.00
#
_symmetry.space_group_name_H-M   'P 1'
#
loop_
_entity.id
_entity.type
_entity.pdbx_description
1 polymer ?
#
loop_
_entity_poly.entity_id
_entity_poly.type
_entity_poly.pdbx_seq_one_letter_code
_entity_poly.pdbx_strand_id
1 'polypeptide(L)'
;MLSATKKPGNWIRLEPHTTHLAIRETFPDRSKARPALLHLERITNERPPELQPEVLAERLDAAGTHLMWIMTAISVVWAMSKENTNVIVGAHGREAVKAQKDHSTHSASDMYYQSGRWTLEPGQAWVVKILPPPNDYAYWGLVITNPWLESHDYFRTTTSITNETGVMNEDGSMT
;
A
#
# COMPACT_ATOMS: atom_id res chain seq x y z
N MET A 1 -21.67 -4.46 8.24
CA MET A 1 -22.42 -3.20 8.20
C MET A 1 -21.56 -2.08 8.75
N LEU A 2 -21.63 -0.89 8.20
CA LEU A 2 -20.90 0.29 8.68
C LEU A 2 -21.92 1.29 9.22
N SER A 3 -21.79 1.71 10.47
CA SER A 3 -22.69 2.71 11.08
C SER A 3 -22.16 3.26 12.40
N ALA A 4 -22.61 4.45 12.80
CA ALA A 4 -22.27 5.03 14.09
C ALA A 4 -22.90 4.24 15.26
N THR A 5 -24.07 3.67 15.04
CA THR A 5 -24.80 2.86 16.03
C THR A 5 -24.58 1.38 15.81
N LYS A 6 -24.30 0.64 16.89
CA LYS A 6 -24.04 -0.81 16.84
C LYS A 6 -25.17 -1.57 16.15
N LYS A 7 -24.79 -2.50 15.27
CA LYS A 7 -25.68 -3.39 14.53
C LYS A 7 -25.34 -4.85 14.82
N PRO A 8 -26.28 -5.78 14.69
CA PRO A 8 -25.99 -7.21 14.82
C PRO A 8 -25.09 -7.72 13.69
N GLY A 9 -24.32 -8.79 13.96
CA GLY A 9 -23.41 -9.42 13.00
C GLY A 9 -22.12 -8.65 12.79
N ASN A 10 -21.54 -8.74 11.60
CA ASN A 10 -20.32 -8.04 11.23
C ASN A 10 -20.59 -6.54 11.11
N TRP A 11 -20.08 -5.80 12.07
CA TRP A 11 -20.27 -4.36 12.16
C TRP A 11 -18.97 -3.65 12.45
N ILE A 12 -18.73 -2.56 11.73
CA ILE A 12 -17.62 -1.63 11.96
C ILE A 12 -18.22 -0.29 12.35
N ARG A 13 -17.72 0.28 13.44
CA ARG A 13 -18.15 1.59 13.91
C ARG A 13 -17.63 2.68 13.00
N LEU A 14 -18.51 3.58 12.61
CA LEU A 14 -18.13 4.84 11.97
C LEU A 14 -18.00 5.93 13.03
N GLU A 15 -16.84 6.53 13.13
CA GLU A 15 -16.63 7.71 13.94
C GLU A 15 -17.13 8.97 13.18
N PRO A 16 -17.45 10.08 13.88
CA PRO A 16 -18.02 11.28 13.25
C PRO A 16 -17.19 11.85 12.09
N HIS A 17 -15.89 11.66 12.12
CA HIS A 17 -14.94 12.14 11.10
C HIS A 17 -14.56 11.07 10.05
N THR A 18 -15.19 9.91 10.07
CA THR A 18 -14.93 8.86 9.07
C THR A 18 -15.51 9.26 7.74
N THR A 19 -14.65 9.48 6.75
CA THR A 19 -15.02 9.93 5.40
C THR A 19 -14.73 8.91 4.30
N HIS A 20 -13.84 7.95 4.57
CA HIS A 20 -13.35 7.00 3.58
C HIS A 20 -13.43 5.56 4.08
N LEU A 21 -13.68 4.65 3.15
CA LEU A 21 -13.54 3.21 3.32
C LEU A 21 -12.47 2.73 2.35
N ALA A 22 -11.42 2.10 2.88
CA ALA A 22 -10.42 1.42 2.07
C ALA A 22 -10.58 -0.09 2.23
N ILE A 23 -10.62 -0.80 1.12
CA ILE A 23 -10.63 -2.25 1.08
C ILE A 23 -9.39 -2.68 0.33
N ARG A 24 -8.59 -3.56 0.93
CA ARG A 24 -7.38 -4.09 0.33
C ARG A 24 -7.44 -5.60 0.28
N GLU A 25 -7.22 -6.13 -0.89
CA GLU A 25 -7.05 -7.56 -1.13
C GLU A 25 -5.62 -7.81 -1.58
N THR A 26 -4.96 -8.76 -0.97
CA THR A 26 -3.58 -9.12 -1.33
C THR A 26 -3.55 -10.54 -1.86
N PHE A 27 -3.00 -10.71 -3.04
CA PHE A 27 -2.90 -11.99 -3.72
C PHE A 27 -1.43 -12.43 -3.78
N PRO A 28 -1.04 -13.43 -2.98
CA PRO A 28 0.32 -13.96 -3.00
C PRO A 28 0.73 -14.50 -4.37
N ASP A 29 -0.21 -15.15 -5.06
CA ASP A 29 -0.04 -15.64 -6.42
C ASP A 29 -1.14 -15.05 -7.31
N ARG A 30 -0.75 -14.15 -8.19
CA ARG A 30 -1.67 -13.47 -9.11
C ARG A 30 -2.38 -14.43 -10.08
N SER A 31 -1.72 -15.51 -10.48
CA SER A 31 -2.32 -16.49 -11.41
C SER A 31 -3.53 -17.21 -10.79
N LYS A 32 -3.58 -17.27 -9.46
CA LYS A 32 -4.66 -17.86 -8.65
C LYS A 32 -5.64 -16.83 -8.10
N ALA A 33 -5.40 -15.53 -8.37
CA ALA A 33 -6.21 -14.45 -7.82
C ALA A 33 -7.71 -14.61 -8.16
N ARG A 34 -8.53 -14.42 -7.15
CA ARG A 34 -10.00 -14.40 -7.26
C ARG A 34 -10.49 -13.22 -6.41
N PRO A 35 -10.56 -12.01 -6.99
CA PRO A 35 -11.03 -10.83 -6.27
C PRO A 35 -12.46 -11.04 -5.77
N ALA A 36 -12.75 -10.48 -4.60
CA ALA A 36 -14.12 -10.47 -4.07
C ALA A 36 -15.02 -9.59 -4.94
N LEU A 37 -16.28 -10.01 -5.06
CA LEU A 37 -17.32 -9.13 -5.59
C LEU A 37 -17.78 -8.21 -4.47
N LEU A 38 -17.53 -6.94 -4.62
CA LEU A 38 -17.88 -5.93 -3.63
C LEU A 38 -19.16 -5.21 -4.06
N HIS A 39 -20.13 -5.15 -3.16
CA HIS A 39 -21.34 -4.37 -3.32
C HIS A 39 -21.44 -3.38 -2.16
N LEU A 40 -21.62 -2.11 -2.48
CA LEU A 40 -21.83 -1.05 -1.51
C LEU A 40 -23.22 -0.47 -1.70
N GLU A 41 -24.03 -0.51 -0.65
CA GLU A 41 -25.35 0.05 -0.64
C GLU A 41 -25.50 1.07 0.49
N ARG A 42 -26.03 2.23 0.17
CA ARG A 42 -26.39 3.22 1.18
C ARG A 42 -27.80 2.93 1.69
N ILE A 43 -27.90 2.52 2.94
CA ILE A 43 -29.17 2.25 3.61
C ILE A 43 -29.67 3.55 4.27
N THR A 44 -30.36 4.38 3.51
CA THR A 44 -30.97 5.61 4.00
C THR A 44 -32.18 5.96 3.13
N ASN A 45 -33.18 6.56 3.73
CA ASN A 45 -34.33 7.08 3.01
C ASN A 45 -34.08 8.47 2.40
N GLU A 46 -32.93 9.07 2.69
CA GLU A 46 -32.56 10.37 2.17
C GLU A 46 -32.01 10.22 0.74
N ARG A 47 -32.62 10.97 -0.17
CA ARG A 47 -32.05 11.12 -1.51
C ARG A 47 -30.72 11.88 -1.41
N PRO A 48 -29.67 11.46 -2.13
CA PRO A 48 -28.45 12.24 -2.17
C PRO A 48 -28.78 13.68 -2.58
N PRO A 49 -28.23 14.69 -1.90
CA PRO A 49 -28.46 16.07 -2.32
C PRO A 49 -27.98 16.24 -3.77
N GLU A 50 -28.74 17.01 -4.53
CA GLU A 50 -28.32 17.39 -5.86
C GLU A 50 -27.00 18.17 -5.78
N LEU A 51 -26.08 17.86 -6.69
CA LEU A 51 -24.79 18.51 -6.70
C LEU A 51 -24.93 19.97 -7.13
N GLN A 52 -24.84 20.87 -6.17
CA GLN A 52 -24.89 22.30 -6.42
C GLN A 52 -23.57 22.78 -7.04
N PRO A 53 -23.60 23.81 -7.95
CA PRO A 53 -22.38 24.33 -8.56
C PRO A 53 -21.33 24.79 -7.56
N GLU A 54 -21.73 25.39 -6.45
CA GLU A 54 -20.83 25.84 -5.38
C GLU A 54 -20.11 24.66 -4.73
N VAL A 55 -20.84 23.57 -4.43
CA VAL A 55 -20.26 22.34 -3.87
C VAL A 55 -19.31 21.65 -4.86
N LEU A 56 -19.64 21.74 -6.16
CA LEU A 56 -18.74 21.22 -7.19
C LEU A 56 -17.44 22.03 -7.25
N ALA A 57 -17.54 23.36 -7.19
CA ALA A 57 -16.38 24.24 -7.19
C ALA A 57 -15.46 23.95 -5.98
N GLU A 58 -16.02 23.84 -4.78
CA GLU A 58 -15.27 23.48 -3.57
C GLU A 58 -14.57 22.11 -3.70
N ARG A 59 -15.25 21.12 -4.29
CA ARG A 59 -14.66 19.79 -4.51
C ARG A 59 -13.53 19.81 -5.53
N LEU A 60 -13.64 20.59 -6.59
CA LEU A 60 -12.58 20.75 -7.58
C LEU A 60 -11.36 21.45 -6.99
N ASP A 61 -11.56 22.46 -6.17
CA ASP A 61 -10.48 23.16 -5.47
C ASP A 61 -9.77 22.25 -4.47
N ALA A 62 -10.53 21.49 -3.68
CA ALA A 62 -9.99 20.48 -2.78
C ALA A 62 -9.22 19.37 -3.54
N ALA A 63 -9.71 18.93 -4.70
CA ALA A 63 -9.01 17.95 -5.53
C ALA A 63 -7.70 18.50 -6.07
N GLY A 64 -7.67 19.77 -6.51
CA GLY A 64 -6.45 20.46 -6.93
C GLY A 64 -5.42 20.55 -5.81
N THR A 65 -5.85 20.96 -4.62
CA THR A 65 -5.01 21.02 -3.42
C THR A 65 -4.44 19.63 -3.06
N HIS A 66 -5.28 18.60 -3.11
CA HIS A 66 -4.84 17.23 -2.83
C HIS A 66 -3.83 16.71 -3.84
N LEU A 67 -4.03 16.99 -5.12
CA LEU A 67 -3.09 16.67 -6.19
C LEU A 67 -1.73 17.33 -5.95
N MET A 68 -1.71 18.61 -5.64
CA MET A 68 -0.48 19.35 -5.33
C MET A 68 0.23 18.77 -4.11
N TRP A 69 -0.52 18.36 -3.07
CA TRP A 69 0.03 17.70 -1.90
C TRP A 69 0.70 16.37 -2.26
N ILE A 70 0.03 15.49 -3.04
CA ILE A 70 0.58 14.21 -3.47
C ILE A 70 1.86 14.42 -4.29
N MET A 71 1.84 15.33 -5.26
CA MET A 71 2.99 15.65 -6.10
C MET A 71 4.19 16.11 -5.26
N THR A 72 3.94 16.97 -4.29
CA THR A 72 4.97 17.47 -3.37
C THR A 72 5.49 16.36 -2.47
N ALA A 73 4.61 15.56 -1.87
CA ALA A 73 4.99 14.48 -0.97
C ALA A 73 5.87 13.44 -1.68
N ILE A 74 5.50 13.00 -2.89
CA ILE A 74 6.29 12.06 -3.67
C ILE A 74 7.63 12.67 -4.07
N SER A 75 7.67 13.94 -4.48
CA SER A 75 8.90 14.63 -4.84
C SER A 75 9.86 14.75 -3.65
N VAL A 76 9.35 15.04 -2.45
CA VAL A 76 10.15 15.10 -1.22
C VAL A 76 10.70 13.73 -0.85
N VAL A 77 9.88 12.68 -0.87
CA VAL A 77 10.33 11.30 -0.62
C VAL A 77 11.42 10.91 -1.61
N TRP A 78 11.26 11.29 -2.87
CA TRP A 78 12.24 11.04 -3.92
C TRP A 78 13.58 11.78 -3.69
N ALA A 79 13.50 13.04 -3.27
CA ALA A 79 14.68 13.83 -2.94
C ALA A 79 15.44 13.26 -1.72
N MET A 80 14.72 12.90 -0.66
CA MET A 80 15.29 12.31 0.55
C MET A 80 15.92 10.93 0.31
N SER A 81 15.44 10.17 -0.67
CA SER A 81 15.98 8.85 -0.99
C SER A 81 17.29 8.87 -1.79
N LYS A 82 17.74 10.04 -2.26
CA LYS A 82 18.98 10.15 -3.06
C LYS A 82 20.23 9.65 -2.33
N GLU A 83 20.35 9.94 -1.06
CA GLU A 83 21.48 9.54 -0.22
C GLU A 83 21.51 8.03 0.04
N ASN A 84 20.37 7.36 -0.13
CA ASN A 84 20.19 5.93 0.09
C ASN A 84 20.05 5.16 -1.24
N THR A 85 20.75 5.59 -2.29
CA THR A 85 20.73 4.87 -3.58
C THR A 85 21.45 3.53 -3.43
N ASN A 86 20.87 2.46 -3.97
CA ASN A 86 21.34 1.07 -3.89
C ASN A 86 21.35 0.49 -2.47
N VAL A 87 20.51 1.03 -1.60
CA VAL A 87 20.31 0.54 -0.24
C VAL A 87 18.81 0.37 0.02
N ILE A 88 18.44 -0.71 0.68
CA ILE A 88 17.08 -0.88 1.20
C ILE A 88 17.03 -0.25 2.59
N VAL A 89 16.16 0.72 2.75
CA VAL A 89 15.95 1.44 4.01
C VAL A 89 14.59 1.08 4.61
N GLY A 90 14.53 1.12 5.91
CA GLY A 90 13.35 0.78 6.69
C GLY A 90 13.79 0.26 8.05
N ALA A 91 12.88 0.17 8.95
CA ALA A 91 13.17 -0.40 10.24
C ALA A 91 13.39 -1.92 10.10
N HIS A 92 14.34 -2.49 10.84
CA HIS A 92 14.67 -3.89 10.82
C HIS A 92 14.30 -4.56 12.14
N GLY A 93 13.70 -5.75 12.06
CA GLY A 93 13.40 -6.58 13.23
C GLY A 93 12.11 -6.19 13.99
N ARG A 94 11.79 -6.97 15.02
CA ARG A 94 10.54 -6.84 15.78
C ARG A 94 10.40 -5.52 16.53
N GLU A 95 11.49 -4.98 17.05
CA GLU A 95 11.46 -3.69 17.75
C GLU A 95 11.16 -2.52 16.81
N ALA A 96 11.68 -2.59 15.61
CA ALA A 96 11.43 -1.61 14.58
C ALA A 96 9.97 -1.64 14.09
N VAL A 97 9.39 -2.82 13.95
CA VAL A 97 7.96 -2.99 13.67
C VAL A 97 7.10 -2.39 14.79
N LYS A 98 7.51 -2.59 16.04
CA LYS A 98 6.83 -2.00 17.20
C LYS A 98 6.92 -0.48 17.20
N ALA A 99 8.09 0.09 16.95
CA ALA A 99 8.27 1.53 16.85
C ALA A 99 7.45 2.14 15.70
N GLN A 100 7.33 1.45 14.57
CA GLN A 100 6.49 1.87 13.46
C GLN A 100 5.00 1.85 13.82
N LYS A 101 4.54 0.85 14.55
CA LYS A 101 3.16 0.79 15.06
C LYS A 101 2.81 1.96 15.95
N ASP A 102 3.75 2.37 16.80
CA ASP A 102 3.55 3.48 17.74
C ASP A 102 3.54 4.86 17.05
N HIS A 103 4.11 4.96 15.84
CA HIS A 103 4.31 6.23 15.13
C HIS A 103 3.56 6.32 13.79
N SER A 104 3.01 5.24 13.31
CA SER A 104 2.32 5.21 12.01
C SER A 104 0.91 5.79 12.13
N THR A 105 0.70 6.88 11.43
CA THR A 105 -0.62 7.54 11.34
C THR A 105 -1.44 7.09 10.13
N HIS A 106 -0.87 6.34 9.18
CA HIS A 106 -1.51 6.12 7.88
C HIS A 106 -1.44 4.70 7.34
N SER A 107 -0.79 3.75 8.03
CA SER A 107 -0.77 2.34 7.63
C SER A 107 -1.47 1.44 8.64
N ALA A 108 -1.94 0.29 8.17
CA ALA A 108 -2.47 -0.73 9.06
C ALA A 108 -1.37 -1.19 10.04
N SER A 109 -1.74 -1.41 11.30
CA SER A 109 -0.80 -1.72 12.40
C SER A 109 -0.04 -3.04 12.21
N ASP A 110 -0.48 -3.87 11.28
CA ASP A 110 0.06 -5.19 10.94
C ASP A 110 0.83 -5.22 9.61
N MET A 111 1.02 -4.05 8.98
CA MET A 111 1.78 -3.91 7.74
C MET A 111 3.13 -3.24 8.01
N TYR A 112 4.15 -3.75 7.35
CA TYR A 112 5.51 -3.25 7.42
C TYR A 112 6.08 -3.05 6.03
N TYR A 113 6.73 -1.89 5.80
CA TYR A 113 7.31 -1.55 4.52
C TYR A 113 8.80 -1.26 4.65
N GLN A 114 9.55 -1.80 3.70
CA GLN A 114 10.91 -1.39 3.41
C GLN A 114 10.95 -0.91 1.97
N SER A 115 11.78 0.06 1.68
CA SER A 115 11.93 0.59 0.32
C SER A 115 13.38 0.84 -0.01
N GLY A 116 13.70 0.82 -1.29
CA GLY A 116 15.01 1.17 -1.80
C GLY A 116 14.90 1.83 -3.15
N ARG A 117 15.87 2.64 -3.45
CA ARG A 117 16.07 3.24 -4.76
C ARG A 117 17.37 2.69 -5.34
N TRP A 118 17.39 2.47 -6.64
CA TRP A 118 18.61 2.03 -7.32
C TRP A 118 18.90 2.87 -8.55
N THR A 119 20.16 2.84 -8.94
CA THR A 119 20.64 3.35 -10.22
C THR A 119 21.55 2.28 -10.82
N LEU A 120 21.31 1.91 -12.06
CA LEU A 120 22.08 0.90 -12.79
C LEU A 120 22.60 1.51 -14.08
N GLU A 121 23.85 1.23 -14.38
CA GLU A 121 24.43 1.50 -15.70
C GLU A 121 24.11 0.34 -16.67
N PRO A 122 24.14 0.56 -17.97
CA PRO A 122 23.95 -0.51 -18.94
C PRO A 122 24.88 -1.71 -18.69
N GLY A 123 24.29 -2.91 -18.63
CA GLY A 123 25.00 -4.16 -18.34
C GLY A 123 25.19 -4.47 -16.85
N GLN A 124 24.71 -3.62 -15.95
CA GLN A 124 24.69 -3.91 -14.52
C GLN A 124 23.40 -4.59 -14.08
N ALA A 125 23.47 -5.34 -13.00
CA ALA A 125 22.33 -5.90 -12.31
C ALA A 125 22.38 -5.55 -10.81
N TRP A 126 21.22 -5.36 -10.21
CA TRP A 126 21.09 -5.23 -8.76
C TRP A 126 20.63 -6.56 -8.19
N VAL A 127 21.41 -7.11 -7.28
CA VAL A 127 21.11 -8.38 -6.62
C VAL A 127 20.62 -8.07 -5.21
N VAL A 128 19.40 -8.51 -4.91
CA VAL A 128 18.79 -8.35 -3.59
C VAL A 128 18.69 -9.72 -2.95
N LYS A 129 19.37 -9.90 -1.82
CA LYS A 129 19.21 -11.09 -0.97
C LYS A 129 18.19 -10.80 0.12
N ILE A 130 17.11 -11.56 0.12
CA ILE A 130 16.03 -11.43 1.10
C ILE A 130 16.08 -12.61 2.05
N LEU A 131 16.09 -12.33 3.34
CA LEU A 131 15.80 -13.32 4.38
C LEU A 131 14.32 -13.16 4.73
N PRO A 132 13.46 -14.09 4.34
CA PRO A 132 12.04 -13.99 4.64
C PRO A 132 11.79 -13.86 6.13
N PRO A 133 10.71 -13.18 6.55
CA PRO A 133 10.34 -13.18 7.96
C PRO A 133 10.08 -14.61 8.46
N PRO A 134 10.17 -14.88 9.77
CA PRO A 134 9.83 -16.18 10.34
C PRO A 134 8.43 -16.64 9.94
N ASN A 135 8.14 -17.94 9.98
CA ASN A 135 6.94 -18.61 9.47
C ASN A 135 5.60 -18.21 10.12
N ASP A 136 5.55 -17.13 10.87
CA ASP A 136 4.36 -16.56 11.51
C ASP A 136 3.72 -15.39 10.74
N TYR A 137 4.15 -15.14 9.52
CA TYR A 137 3.60 -14.11 8.62
C TYR A 137 2.51 -14.69 7.68
N ALA A 138 1.51 -13.88 7.41
CA ALA A 138 0.46 -14.25 6.45
C ALA A 138 0.88 -13.96 4.99
N TYR A 139 1.65 -12.90 4.78
CA TYR A 139 2.08 -12.45 3.46
C TYR A 139 3.35 -11.60 3.55
N TRP A 140 4.24 -11.79 2.59
CA TRP A 140 5.27 -10.82 2.24
C TRP A 140 5.49 -10.79 0.72
N GLY A 141 5.99 -9.69 0.22
CA GLY A 141 6.32 -9.54 -1.20
C GLY A 141 7.30 -8.39 -1.44
N LEU A 142 8.10 -8.56 -2.48
CA LEU A 142 8.90 -7.51 -3.09
C LEU A 142 8.20 -7.08 -4.37
N VAL A 143 8.05 -5.79 -4.59
CA VAL A 143 7.52 -5.23 -5.84
C VAL A 143 8.42 -4.13 -6.36
N ILE A 144 8.61 -4.11 -7.67
CA ILE A 144 9.36 -3.06 -8.38
C ILE A 144 8.36 -2.04 -8.89
N THR A 145 8.62 -0.77 -8.61
CA THR A 145 7.76 0.34 -9.01
C THR A 145 8.56 1.45 -9.69
N ASN A 146 7.86 2.31 -10.41
CA ASN A 146 8.40 3.60 -10.84
C ASN A 146 8.43 4.61 -9.66
N PRO A 147 8.95 5.83 -9.84
CA PRO A 147 8.97 6.85 -8.81
C PRO A 147 7.59 7.26 -8.26
N TRP A 148 6.52 6.98 -8.99
CA TRP A 148 5.14 7.26 -8.58
C TRP A 148 4.52 6.12 -7.79
N LEU A 149 5.29 5.08 -7.45
CA LEU A 149 4.86 3.85 -6.79
C LEU A 149 3.88 3.02 -7.63
N GLU A 150 3.91 3.21 -8.94
CA GLU A 150 3.14 2.40 -9.87
C GLU A 150 3.94 1.17 -10.29
N SER A 151 3.29 0.02 -10.33
CA SER A 151 3.89 -1.22 -10.85
C SER A 151 4.18 -1.11 -12.34
N HIS A 152 5.31 -1.67 -12.76
CA HIS A 152 5.60 -1.85 -14.18
C HIS A 152 4.63 -2.84 -14.84
N ASP A 153 4.80 -3.09 -16.15
CA ASP A 153 3.96 -4.02 -16.92
C ASP A 153 4.05 -5.46 -16.41
N TYR A 154 3.25 -5.75 -15.40
CA TYR A 154 3.16 -7.07 -14.77
C TYR A 154 2.42 -8.13 -15.60
N PHE A 155 1.87 -7.75 -16.75
CA PHE A 155 1.31 -8.70 -17.69
C PHE A 155 2.37 -9.37 -18.56
N ARG A 156 3.49 -8.69 -18.82
CA ARG A 156 4.56 -9.15 -19.70
C ARG A 156 5.86 -9.43 -18.98
N THR A 157 6.05 -8.90 -17.79
CA THR A 157 7.30 -9.01 -17.02
C THR A 157 7.02 -9.38 -15.56
N THR A 158 7.96 -10.08 -14.95
CA THR A 158 7.92 -10.32 -13.51
C THR A 158 8.30 -9.03 -12.78
N THR A 159 7.33 -8.42 -12.12
CA THR A 159 7.51 -7.15 -11.39
C THR A 159 7.44 -7.33 -9.87
N SER A 160 7.11 -8.53 -9.42
CA SER A 160 6.99 -8.85 -8.01
C SER A 160 7.35 -10.30 -7.71
N ILE A 161 7.86 -10.52 -6.52
CA ILE A 161 8.12 -11.84 -5.93
C ILE A 161 7.43 -11.87 -4.57
N THR A 162 6.77 -12.96 -4.25
CA THR A 162 6.03 -13.14 -3.00
C THR A 162 6.46 -14.43 -2.30
N ASN A 163 5.96 -14.65 -1.09
CA ASN A 163 6.13 -15.92 -0.37
C ASN A 163 5.61 -17.15 -1.14
N GLU A 164 4.76 -16.97 -2.16
CA GLU A 164 4.22 -18.08 -2.96
C GLU A 164 4.88 -18.24 -4.33
N THR A 165 5.46 -17.17 -4.86
CA THR A 165 6.02 -17.16 -6.21
C THR A 165 7.55 -17.15 -6.23
N GLY A 166 8.17 -16.88 -5.10
CA GLY A 166 9.61 -16.84 -4.95
C GLY A 166 10.23 -18.24 -4.81
N VAL A 167 11.48 -18.38 -5.25
CA VAL A 167 12.26 -19.60 -5.13
C VAL A 167 13.25 -19.43 -3.97
N MET A 168 13.19 -20.35 -3.01
CA MET A 168 14.07 -20.36 -1.85
C MET A 168 15.42 -20.98 -2.21
N ASN A 169 16.49 -20.35 -1.76
CA ASN A 169 17.83 -20.93 -1.78
C ASN A 169 17.98 -21.99 -0.67
N GLU A 170 19.03 -22.80 -0.73
CA GLU A 170 19.31 -23.83 0.28
C GLU A 170 19.52 -23.25 1.69
N ASP A 171 20.01 -22.02 1.78
CA ASP A 171 20.24 -21.31 3.05
C ASP A 171 18.97 -20.62 3.60
N GLY A 172 17.82 -20.84 2.98
CA GLY A 172 16.55 -20.24 3.37
C GLY A 172 16.39 -18.77 2.95
N SER A 173 17.30 -18.24 2.15
CA SER A 173 17.16 -16.91 1.54
C SER A 173 16.49 -16.97 0.17
N MET A 174 16.16 -15.83 -0.37
CA MET A 174 15.82 -15.61 -1.79
C MET A 174 16.79 -14.63 -2.43
N THR A 175 17.06 -14.82 -3.70
CA THR A 175 17.91 -13.93 -4.49
C THR A 175 17.26 -13.62 -5.81
#